data_66eab7c3d7d558a7432c4dcc2669a673
#
_entry.id   66eab7c3d7d558a7432c4dcc2669a673
#
_cell.length_a   1.000
_cell.length_b   1.000
_cell.length_c   1.000
_cell.angle_alpha   90.00
_cell.angle_beta   90.00
_cell.angle_gamma   90.00
#
_symmetry.space_group_name_H-M   'P 1'
#
loop_
_entity.id
_entity.type
_entity.pdbx_description
1 polymer ?
#
loop_
_entity_poly.entity_id
_entity_poly.type
_entity_poly.pdbx_seq_one_letter_code
_entity_poly.pdbx_strand_id
1 'polypeptide(L)'
;MSIAGFIPSDLTIFKLAFAHKSSSSERDYAIENNERLEYLGDAVLGTIVAEYLFRKYPNANEGFLTKMRSKIVKRSAMNEIAESMGLEMLLSEYNSARLSKAMLGNALEALVGAIYIEKGYDYTHRYVIKRILRRYLNIHELESYDDNYKSQLLEWCQKNGKEVSYKVLSRYKQDKRDRFKVGVFVDGEKIAAADDYNKKSAEQSASENAIKVMGINITTEETE
;
A
#
# COMPACT_ATOMS: atom_id res chain seq x y z
N MET A 1 6.25 -10.07 -24.59
CA MET A 1 6.56 -10.96 -23.44
C MET A 1 5.33 -11.01 -22.56
N SER A 2 4.80 -12.18 -22.23
CA SER A 2 3.57 -12.29 -21.43
C SER A 2 3.76 -11.68 -20.04
N ILE A 3 2.80 -10.88 -19.58
CA ILE A 3 2.80 -10.29 -18.22
C ILE A 3 2.81 -11.39 -17.16
N ALA A 4 2.06 -12.47 -17.35
CA ALA A 4 2.05 -13.63 -16.46
C ALA A 4 3.36 -14.44 -16.46
N GLY A 5 4.25 -14.22 -17.43
CA GLY A 5 5.50 -14.95 -17.56
C GLY A 5 5.38 -16.34 -18.20
N PHE A 6 4.17 -16.72 -18.60
CA PHE A 6 3.84 -17.96 -19.31
C PHE A 6 2.64 -17.73 -20.26
N ILE A 7 2.33 -18.70 -21.06
CA ILE A 7 1.09 -18.72 -21.85
C ILE A 7 0.01 -19.38 -21.01
N PRO A 8 -1.07 -18.66 -20.64
CA PRO A 8 -2.18 -19.25 -19.87
C PRO A 8 -2.85 -20.40 -20.64
N SER A 9 -3.23 -21.45 -19.92
CA SER A 9 -4.06 -22.54 -20.48
C SER A 9 -5.53 -22.13 -20.61
N ASP A 10 -6.00 -21.28 -19.68
CA ASP A 10 -7.31 -20.66 -19.73
C ASP A 10 -7.19 -19.14 -19.62
N LEU A 11 -7.51 -18.44 -20.71
CA LEU A 11 -7.49 -16.99 -20.75
C LEU A 11 -8.67 -16.35 -19.98
N THR A 12 -9.71 -17.09 -19.68
CA THR A 12 -10.95 -16.56 -19.05
C THR A 12 -10.64 -15.96 -17.70
N ILE A 13 -9.89 -16.69 -16.85
CA ILE A 13 -9.52 -16.22 -15.52
C ILE A 13 -8.60 -14.98 -15.56
N PHE A 14 -7.73 -14.87 -16.58
CA PHE A 14 -6.86 -13.71 -16.74
C PHE A 14 -7.61 -12.49 -17.27
N LYS A 15 -8.58 -12.68 -18.17
CA LYS A 15 -9.48 -11.61 -18.60
C LYS A 15 -10.31 -11.10 -17.42
N LEU A 16 -10.82 -12.01 -16.58
CA LEU A 16 -11.56 -11.68 -15.37
C LEU A 16 -10.72 -10.85 -14.39
N ALA A 17 -9.41 -11.12 -14.26
CA ALA A 17 -8.52 -10.33 -13.39
C ALA A 17 -8.48 -8.83 -13.75
N PHE A 18 -8.78 -8.48 -15.00
CA PHE A 18 -8.82 -7.09 -15.49
C PHE A 18 -10.24 -6.53 -15.63
N ALA A 19 -11.28 -7.32 -15.37
CA ALA A 19 -12.67 -6.87 -15.42
C ALA A 19 -13.11 -6.23 -14.11
N HIS A 20 -13.19 -4.89 -14.08
CA HIS A 20 -13.62 -4.15 -12.88
C HIS A 20 -15.16 -4.04 -12.84
N LYS A 21 -15.74 -4.05 -11.63
CA LYS A 21 -17.20 -3.98 -11.43
C LYS A 21 -17.88 -2.75 -12.04
N SER A 22 -17.17 -1.64 -12.21
CA SER A 22 -17.72 -0.44 -12.86
C SER A 22 -17.97 -0.60 -14.35
N SER A 23 -17.50 -1.69 -14.96
CA SER A 23 -17.71 -1.99 -16.39
C SER A 23 -18.99 -2.78 -16.64
N SER A 24 -19.60 -3.36 -15.62
CA SER A 24 -20.88 -4.05 -15.72
C SER A 24 -22.02 -3.03 -15.76
N SER A 25 -22.86 -3.07 -16.82
CA SER A 25 -24.12 -2.34 -16.83
C SER A 25 -25.05 -2.93 -15.77
N GLU A 26 -25.85 -2.08 -15.09
CA GLU A 26 -26.77 -2.46 -13.98
C GLU A 26 -27.77 -3.59 -14.30
N ARG A 27 -27.78 -4.12 -15.51
CA ARG A 27 -28.73 -5.15 -15.97
C ARG A 27 -28.23 -6.59 -15.89
N ASP A 28 -26.92 -6.79 -15.66
CA ASP A 28 -26.34 -8.14 -15.62
C ASP A 28 -25.74 -8.42 -14.23
N TYR A 29 -26.59 -8.88 -13.30
CA TYR A 29 -26.17 -9.41 -11.97
C TYR A 29 -25.24 -10.64 -12.07
N ALA A 30 -24.91 -11.10 -13.27
CA ALA A 30 -24.10 -12.29 -13.53
C ALA A 30 -22.71 -11.97 -14.11
N ILE A 31 -22.33 -10.71 -14.32
CA ILE A 31 -20.99 -10.41 -14.80
C ILE A 31 -20.02 -10.57 -13.63
N GLU A 32 -19.26 -11.65 -13.66
CA GLU A 32 -18.14 -11.86 -12.77
C GLU A 32 -17.15 -10.72 -12.94
N ASN A 33 -16.67 -10.16 -11.83
CA ASN A 33 -15.66 -9.14 -11.77
C ASN A 33 -14.42 -9.66 -11.03
N ASN A 34 -13.37 -8.86 -10.95
CA ASN A 34 -12.12 -9.26 -10.37
C ASN A 34 -12.09 -9.33 -8.83
N GLU A 35 -13.14 -8.90 -8.10
CA GLU A 35 -13.12 -8.78 -6.63
C GLU A 35 -12.75 -10.08 -5.91
N ARG A 36 -13.23 -11.24 -6.41
CA ARG A 36 -12.88 -12.54 -5.80
C ARG A 36 -11.42 -12.93 -6.04
N LEU A 37 -10.90 -12.61 -7.22
CA LEU A 37 -9.49 -12.82 -7.54
C LEU A 37 -8.58 -11.86 -6.78
N GLU A 38 -8.98 -10.60 -6.64
CA GLU A 38 -8.33 -9.59 -5.81
C GLU A 38 -8.21 -10.08 -4.36
N TYR A 39 -9.33 -10.52 -3.75
CA TYR A 39 -9.33 -11.07 -2.40
C TYR A 39 -8.36 -12.24 -2.21
N LEU A 40 -8.34 -13.19 -3.15
CA LEU A 40 -7.43 -14.33 -3.09
C LEU A 40 -5.98 -13.89 -3.31
N GLY A 41 -5.77 -13.02 -4.28
CA GLY A 41 -4.44 -12.52 -4.66
C GLY A 41 -3.79 -11.69 -3.56
N ASP A 42 -4.54 -10.83 -2.87
CA ASP A 42 -4.07 -10.09 -1.70
C ASP A 42 -3.56 -11.05 -0.60
N ALA A 43 -4.34 -12.07 -0.26
CA ALA A 43 -3.96 -13.06 0.75
C ALA A 43 -2.67 -13.82 0.36
N VAL A 44 -2.58 -14.28 -0.90
CA VAL A 44 -1.41 -14.99 -1.43
C VAL A 44 -0.19 -14.08 -1.48
N LEU A 45 -0.34 -12.85 -1.97
CA LEU A 45 0.72 -11.84 -2.02
C LEU A 45 1.23 -11.52 -0.62
N GLY A 46 0.33 -11.30 0.33
CA GLY A 46 0.65 -11.04 1.74
C GLY A 46 1.46 -12.16 2.37
N THR A 47 1.11 -13.42 2.08
CA THR A 47 1.84 -14.61 2.55
C THR A 47 3.24 -14.68 1.95
N ILE A 48 3.37 -14.47 0.63
CA ILE A 48 4.67 -14.53 -0.07
C ILE A 48 5.60 -13.42 0.42
N VAL A 49 5.07 -12.21 0.61
CA VAL A 49 5.86 -11.08 1.14
C VAL A 49 6.31 -11.36 2.58
N ALA A 50 5.44 -11.91 3.42
CA ALA A 50 5.80 -12.29 4.79
C ALA A 50 6.91 -13.33 4.81
N GLU A 51 6.79 -14.40 4.02
CA GLU A 51 7.84 -15.44 3.90
C GLU A 51 9.16 -14.85 3.39
N TYR A 52 9.09 -13.98 2.37
CA TYR A 52 10.28 -13.32 1.82
C TYR A 52 11.01 -12.48 2.88
N LEU A 53 10.29 -11.66 3.63
CA LEU A 53 10.87 -10.84 4.69
C LEU A 53 11.43 -11.67 5.84
N PHE A 54 10.70 -12.70 6.29
CA PHE A 54 11.16 -13.62 7.32
C PHE A 54 12.49 -14.28 6.96
N ARG A 55 12.65 -14.71 5.72
CA ARG A 55 13.90 -15.34 5.24
C ARG A 55 15.02 -14.31 5.02
N LYS A 56 14.68 -13.10 4.58
CA LYS A 56 15.65 -12.04 4.30
C LYS A 56 16.23 -11.42 5.57
N TYR A 57 15.44 -11.35 6.64
CA TYR A 57 15.80 -10.72 7.91
C TYR A 57 15.67 -11.69 9.08
N PRO A 58 16.57 -12.68 9.19
CA PRO A 58 16.44 -13.77 10.19
C PRO A 58 16.54 -13.29 11.63
N ASN A 59 17.17 -12.14 11.87
CA ASN A 59 17.37 -11.58 13.22
C ASN A 59 16.39 -10.45 13.56
N ALA A 60 15.50 -10.06 12.62
CA ALA A 60 14.56 -8.98 12.85
C ALA A 60 13.40 -9.44 13.73
N ASN A 61 12.90 -8.53 14.57
CA ASN A 61 11.71 -8.77 15.38
C ASN A 61 10.41 -8.70 14.56
N GLU A 62 9.31 -9.15 15.14
CA GLU A 62 7.99 -9.17 14.51
C GLU A 62 7.53 -7.76 14.09
N GLY A 63 7.77 -6.75 14.90
CA GLY A 63 7.39 -5.36 14.62
C GLY A 63 8.03 -4.83 13.33
N PHE A 64 9.34 -5.07 13.14
CA PHE A 64 10.04 -4.72 11.90
C PHE A 64 9.45 -5.45 10.69
N LEU A 65 9.25 -6.77 10.80
CA LEU A 65 8.70 -7.57 9.70
C LEU A 65 7.28 -7.12 9.31
N THR A 66 6.43 -6.82 10.29
CA THR A 66 5.07 -6.30 10.08
C THR A 66 5.09 -4.93 9.41
N LYS A 67 5.96 -4.03 9.86
CA LYS A 67 6.13 -2.70 9.28
C LYS A 67 6.60 -2.79 7.82
N MET A 68 7.63 -3.58 7.55
CA MET A 68 8.15 -3.80 6.19
C MET A 68 7.09 -4.40 5.26
N ARG A 69 6.36 -5.42 5.71
CA ARG A 69 5.24 -5.99 4.95
C ARG A 69 4.21 -4.93 4.61
N SER A 70 3.79 -4.13 5.58
CA SER A 70 2.80 -3.07 5.37
C SER A 70 3.26 -2.03 4.33
N LYS A 71 4.55 -1.69 4.29
CA LYS A 71 5.11 -0.79 3.27
C LYS A 71 5.05 -1.39 1.87
N ILE A 72 5.37 -2.69 1.74
CA ILE A 72 5.41 -3.39 0.46
C ILE A 72 4.00 -3.57 -0.11
N VAL A 73 3.03 -4.04 0.71
CA VAL A 73 1.67 -4.35 0.25
C VAL A 73 0.70 -3.17 0.36
N LYS A 74 1.17 -1.97 0.74
CA LYS A 74 0.29 -0.80 0.78
C LYS A 74 -0.26 -0.48 -0.60
N ARG A 75 -1.52 -0.03 -0.65
CA ARG A 75 -2.22 0.28 -1.90
C ARG A 75 -1.43 1.20 -2.86
N SER A 76 -0.74 2.22 -2.33
CA SER A 76 0.07 3.11 -3.15
C SER A 76 1.22 2.38 -3.85
N ALA A 77 1.94 1.50 -3.14
CA ALA A 77 3.02 0.72 -3.71
C ALA A 77 2.51 -0.28 -4.75
N MET A 78 1.38 -0.96 -4.48
CA MET A 78 0.76 -1.87 -5.46
C MET A 78 0.32 -1.12 -6.73
N ASN A 79 -0.23 0.09 -6.59
CA ASN A 79 -0.60 0.93 -7.74
C ASN A 79 0.62 1.31 -8.59
N GLU A 80 1.70 1.76 -7.96
CA GLU A 80 2.95 2.14 -8.64
C GLU A 80 3.60 0.96 -9.36
N ILE A 81 3.60 -0.21 -8.74
CA ILE A 81 4.09 -1.45 -9.35
C ILE A 81 3.23 -1.80 -10.57
N ALA A 82 1.91 -1.81 -10.43
CA ALA A 82 0.98 -2.13 -11.50
C ALA A 82 1.10 -1.17 -12.69
N GLU A 83 1.27 0.12 -12.43
CA GLU A 83 1.55 1.15 -13.44
C GLU A 83 2.88 0.86 -14.17
N SER A 84 3.94 0.61 -13.40
CA SER A 84 5.27 0.26 -13.93
C SER A 84 5.30 -1.06 -14.72
N MET A 85 4.40 -1.97 -14.42
CA MET A 85 4.18 -3.21 -15.19
C MET A 85 3.39 -2.98 -16.48
N GLY A 86 2.77 -1.81 -16.66
CA GLY A 86 1.93 -1.49 -17.83
C GLY A 86 0.54 -2.12 -17.77
N LEU A 87 0.00 -2.43 -16.57
CA LEU A 87 -1.32 -3.04 -16.42
C LEU A 87 -2.45 -2.10 -16.86
N GLU A 88 -2.19 -0.79 -16.94
CA GLU A 88 -3.16 0.20 -17.39
C GLU A 88 -3.69 -0.11 -18.80
N MET A 89 -2.82 -0.56 -19.70
CA MET A 89 -3.20 -0.93 -21.07
C MET A 89 -4.23 -2.08 -21.07
N LEU A 90 -3.97 -3.12 -20.26
CA LEU A 90 -4.91 -4.25 -20.15
C LEU A 90 -6.21 -3.84 -19.48
N LEU A 91 -6.16 -3.02 -18.44
CA LEU A 91 -7.37 -2.51 -17.80
C LEU A 91 -8.22 -1.69 -18.77
N SER A 92 -7.62 -0.88 -19.64
CA SER A 92 -8.36 -0.06 -20.62
C SER A 92 -9.06 -0.91 -21.68
N GLU A 93 -8.54 -2.09 -22.01
CA GLU A 93 -9.19 -3.01 -22.96
C GLU A 93 -10.48 -3.63 -22.40
N TYR A 94 -10.54 -3.85 -21.09
CA TYR A 94 -11.66 -4.53 -20.43
C TYR A 94 -12.61 -3.60 -19.67
N ASN A 95 -12.33 -2.29 -19.64
CA ASN A 95 -13.13 -1.33 -18.89
C ASN A 95 -13.43 -0.08 -19.73
N SER A 96 -14.70 0.18 -19.95
CA SER A 96 -15.16 1.40 -20.67
C SER A 96 -15.19 2.66 -19.79
N ALA A 97 -15.13 2.50 -18.47
CA ALA A 97 -15.12 3.61 -17.52
C ALA A 97 -13.71 4.21 -17.36
N ARG A 98 -13.67 5.48 -16.90
CA ARG A 98 -12.40 6.14 -16.58
C ARG A 98 -11.66 5.36 -15.50
N LEU A 99 -10.43 4.95 -15.81
CA LEU A 99 -9.58 4.22 -14.87
C LEU A 99 -9.21 5.09 -13.67
N SER A 100 -9.25 4.51 -12.49
CA SER A 100 -8.72 5.11 -11.25
C SER A 100 -7.42 4.44 -10.86
N LYS A 101 -6.54 5.16 -10.15
CA LYS A 101 -5.29 4.55 -9.65
C LYS A 101 -5.53 3.30 -8.78
N ALA A 102 -6.64 3.28 -8.01
CA ALA A 102 -6.98 2.13 -7.17
C ALA A 102 -7.26 0.85 -7.98
N MET A 103 -7.75 0.97 -9.21
CA MET A 103 -8.02 -0.18 -10.06
C MET A 103 -6.74 -0.91 -10.49
N LEU A 104 -5.60 -0.20 -10.56
CA LEU A 104 -4.31 -0.78 -10.92
C LEU A 104 -3.82 -1.79 -9.87
N GLY A 105 -3.82 -1.39 -8.59
CA GLY A 105 -3.44 -2.29 -7.50
C GLY A 105 -4.36 -3.50 -7.39
N ASN A 106 -5.67 -3.29 -7.47
CA ASN A 106 -6.66 -4.36 -7.44
C ASN A 106 -6.45 -5.36 -8.60
N ALA A 107 -6.13 -4.86 -9.80
CA ALA A 107 -5.82 -5.72 -10.95
C ALA A 107 -4.52 -6.51 -10.78
N LEU A 108 -3.51 -5.93 -10.13
CA LEU A 108 -2.27 -6.64 -9.79
C LEU A 108 -2.54 -7.78 -8.80
N GLU A 109 -3.30 -7.53 -7.76
CA GLU A 109 -3.71 -8.55 -6.79
C GLU A 109 -4.54 -9.63 -7.49
N ALA A 110 -5.53 -9.25 -8.32
CA ALA A 110 -6.33 -10.20 -9.08
C ALA A 110 -5.49 -11.04 -10.06
N LEU A 111 -4.47 -10.46 -10.70
CA LEU A 111 -3.52 -11.18 -11.54
C LEU A 111 -2.73 -12.22 -10.73
N VAL A 112 -2.26 -11.86 -9.53
CA VAL A 112 -1.60 -12.82 -8.63
C VAL A 112 -2.55 -13.95 -8.25
N GLY A 113 -3.81 -13.66 -7.96
CA GLY A 113 -4.86 -14.66 -7.72
C GLY A 113 -5.09 -15.59 -8.90
N ALA A 114 -5.15 -15.06 -10.11
CA ALA A 114 -5.30 -15.85 -11.33
C ALA A 114 -4.08 -16.79 -11.58
N ILE A 115 -2.87 -16.27 -11.39
CA ILE A 115 -1.64 -17.08 -11.50
C ILE A 115 -1.64 -18.19 -10.44
N TYR A 116 -2.07 -17.89 -9.23
CA TYR A 116 -2.15 -18.87 -8.15
C TYR A 116 -3.13 -20.00 -8.46
N ILE A 117 -4.29 -19.68 -9.00
CA ILE A 117 -5.29 -20.70 -9.38
C ILE A 117 -4.73 -21.61 -10.49
N GLU A 118 -4.05 -21.05 -11.48
CA GLU A 118 -3.55 -21.84 -12.60
C GLU A 118 -2.27 -22.62 -12.31
N LYS A 119 -1.33 -22.04 -11.55
CA LYS A 119 0.04 -22.57 -11.38
C LYS A 119 0.39 -22.98 -9.95
N GLY A 120 -0.49 -22.73 -9.00
CA GLY A 120 -0.25 -23.04 -7.59
C GLY A 120 0.77 -22.12 -6.91
N TYR A 121 1.04 -22.40 -5.64
CA TYR A 121 1.83 -21.53 -4.77
C TYR A 121 3.28 -21.38 -5.23
N ASP A 122 3.99 -22.45 -5.54
CA ASP A 122 5.42 -22.40 -5.84
C ASP A 122 5.75 -21.56 -7.07
N TYR A 123 4.90 -21.61 -8.09
CA TYR A 123 5.07 -20.76 -9.27
C TYR A 123 4.77 -19.30 -8.93
N THR A 124 3.67 -19.05 -8.24
CA THR A 124 3.23 -17.70 -7.85
C THR A 124 4.26 -17.05 -6.95
N HIS A 125 4.82 -17.79 -5.99
CA HIS A 125 5.92 -17.33 -5.14
C HIS A 125 7.13 -16.86 -5.97
N ARG A 126 7.62 -17.72 -6.90
CA ARG A 126 8.74 -17.34 -7.79
C ARG A 126 8.40 -16.14 -8.66
N TYR A 127 7.17 -16.06 -9.16
CA TYR A 127 6.70 -14.93 -9.96
C TYR A 127 6.71 -13.63 -9.16
N VAL A 128 6.09 -13.60 -8.00
CA VAL A 128 6.02 -12.42 -7.12
C VAL A 128 7.43 -11.96 -6.75
N ILE A 129 8.30 -12.86 -6.28
CA ILE A 129 9.67 -12.49 -5.89
C ILE A 129 10.46 -11.92 -7.07
N LYS A 130 10.47 -12.62 -8.22
CA LYS A 130 11.36 -12.27 -9.34
C LYS A 130 10.79 -11.17 -10.23
N ARG A 131 9.47 -11.17 -10.45
CA ARG A 131 8.82 -10.29 -11.44
C ARG A 131 8.19 -9.05 -10.80
N ILE A 132 7.88 -9.09 -9.50
CA ILE A 132 7.29 -7.97 -8.77
C ILE A 132 8.33 -7.38 -7.83
N LEU A 133 8.68 -8.06 -6.72
CA LEU A 133 9.47 -7.45 -5.65
C LEU A 133 10.87 -7.03 -6.13
N ARG A 134 11.64 -7.93 -6.72
CA ARG A 134 13.02 -7.62 -7.14
C ARG A 134 13.14 -6.64 -8.31
N ARG A 135 12.07 -6.49 -9.08
CA ARG A 135 12.11 -5.65 -10.28
C ARG A 135 11.63 -4.23 -10.02
N TYR A 136 10.67 -4.06 -9.12
CA TYR A 136 9.97 -2.79 -8.93
C TYR A 136 10.11 -2.20 -7.53
N LEU A 137 10.69 -2.94 -6.58
CA LEU A 137 10.89 -2.44 -5.22
C LEU A 137 12.37 -2.40 -4.86
N ASN A 138 12.80 -1.24 -4.39
CA ASN A 138 14.08 -1.11 -3.69
C ASN A 138 13.84 -1.34 -2.19
N ILE A 139 14.08 -2.57 -1.75
CA ILE A 139 13.83 -2.97 -0.36
C ILE A 139 14.70 -2.16 0.61
N HIS A 140 15.95 -1.80 0.23
CA HIS A 140 16.83 -1.00 1.08
C HIS A 140 16.34 0.44 1.26
N GLU A 141 15.75 1.05 0.24
CA GLU A 141 15.10 2.35 0.39
C GLU A 141 13.88 2.26 1.31
N LEU A 142 13.11 1.16 1.23
CA LEU A 142 11.97 0.94 2.12
C LEU A 142 12.41 0.73 3.59
N GLU A 143 13.58 0.16 3.84
CA GLU A 143 14.15 0.03 5.18
C GLU A 143 14.44 1.41 5.81
N SER A 144 15.10 2.27 5.05
CA SER A 144 15.53 3.59 5.51
C SER A 144 14.39 4.62 5.56
N TYR A 145 13.30 4.39 4.82
CA TYR A 145 12.19 5.33 4.75
C TYR A 145 11.04 4.90 5.66
N ASP A 146 10.85 5.63 6.74
CA ASP A 146 9.70 5.47 7.61
C ASP A 146 8.76 6.67 7.51
N ASP A 147 7.62 6.49 6.85
CA ASP A 147 6.56 7.48 6.67
C ASP A 147 5.50 7.47 7.79
N ASN A 148 5.73 6.68 8.85
CA ASN A 148 4.81 6.63 9.98
C ASN A 148 5.17 7.66 11.07
N TYR A 149 5.28 8.91 10.65
CA TYR A 149 5.67 10.02 11.52
C TYR A 149 4.83 10.15 12.79
N LYS A 150 3.54 9.77 12.72
CA LYS A 150 2.67 9.79 13.89
C LYS A 150 3.13 8.80 14.97
N SER A 151 3.45 7.55 14.58
CA SER A 151 3.96 6.55 15.53
C SER A 151 5.33 6.96 16.08
N GLN A 152 6.20 7.43 15.21
CA GLN A 152 7.54 7.90 15.61
C GLN A 152 7.47 9.03 16.65
N LEU A 153 6.59 10.00 16.43
CA LEU A 153 6.42 11.10 17.39
C LEU A 153 5.80 10.61 18.71
N LEU A 154 4.83 9.70 18.64
CA LEU A 154 4.23 9.07 19.82
C LEU A 154 5.26 8.31 20.65
N GLU A 155 6.05 7.45 20.01
CA GLU A 155 7.13 6.68 20.66
C GLU A 155 8.18 7.58 21.27
N TRP A 156 8.61 8.62 20.54
CA TRP A 156 9.58 9.58 21.06
C TRP A 156 9.02 10.34 22.27
N CYS A 157 7.78 10.81 22.21
CA CYS A 157 7.14 11.49 23.34
C CYS A 157 7.04 10.57 24.56
N GLN A 158 6.63 9.30 24.35
CA GLN A 158 6.54 8.31 25.41
C GLN A 158 7.90 8.04 26.08
N LYS A 159 8.97 7.86 25.28
CA LYS A 159 10.34 7.66 25.79
C LYS A 159 10.83 8.87 26.59
N ASN A 160 10.39 10.08 26.26
CA ASN A 160 10.81 11.33 26.91
C ASN A 160 9.81 11.84 27.97
N GLY A 161 8.82 11.03 28.37
CA GLY A 161 7.82 11.40 29.38
C GLY A 161 6.94 12.57 28.99
N LYS A 162 6.71 12.79 27.69
CA LYS A 162 5.90 13.88 27.15
C LYS A 162 4.54 13.39 26.71
N GLU A 163 3.52 14.22 26.88
CA GLU A 163 2.17 13.96 26.41
C GLU A 163 1.96 14.55 25.02
N VAL A 164 1.52 13.74 24.05
CA VAL A 164 1.19 14.19 22.70
C VAL A 164 -0.30 14.03 22.41
N SER A 165 -0.90 15.07 21.85
CA SER A 165 -2.32 15.06 21.44
C SER A 165 -2.54 15.69 20.07
N TYR A 166 -3.64 15.28 19.41
CA TYR A 166 -4.02 15.74 18.08
C TYR A 166 -5.39 16.39 18.12
N LYS A 167 -5.50 17.60 17.60
CA LYS A 167 -6.79 18.34 17.55
C LYS A 167 -7.10 18.77 16.13
N VAL A 168 -8.33 18.53 15.67
CA VAL A 168 -8.82 19.11 14.43
C VAL A 168 -9.04 20.60 14.67
N LEU A 169 -8.26 21.43 14.00
CA LEU A 169 -8.31 22.88 14.13
C LEU A 169 -9.42 23.50 13.24
N SER A 170 -9.57 22.92 12.03
CA SER A 170 -10.61 23.33 11.09
C SER A 170 -10.93 22.23 10.10
N ARG A 171 -12.15 22.26 9.57
CA ARG A 171 -12.60 21.47 8.42
C ARG A 171 -13.16 22.44 7.40
N TYR A 172 -12.71 22.36 6.16
CA TYR A 172 -13.15 23.21 5.08
C TYR A 172 -13.17 22.45 3.75
N LYS A 173 -13.81 23.03 2.74
CA LYS A 173 -13.84 22.45 1.39
C LYS A 173 -12.88 23.18 0.48
N GLN A 174 -12.08 22.43 -0.25
CA GLN A 174 -11.25 22.92 -1.36
C GLN A 174 -11.51 22.01 -2.56
N ASP A 175 -11.80 22.58 -3.73
CA ASP A 175 -12.07 21.83 -4.97
C ASP A 175 -13.16 20.76 -4.82
N LYS A 176 -14.23 21.09 -4.09
CA LYS A 176 -15.36 20.21 -3.76
C LYS A 176 -15.00 19.00 -2.85
N ARG A 177 -13.80 18.95 -2.30
CA ARG A 177 -13.34 17.90 -1.37
C ARG A 177 -13.15 18.47 0.03
N ASP A 178 -13.48 17.66 1.04
CA ASP A 178 -13.21 18.03 2.43
C ASP A 178 -11.70 18.04 2.69
N ARG A 179 -11.25 19.05 3.45
CA ARG A 179 -9.89 19.11 4.02
C ARG A 179 -9.97 19.26 5.52
N PHE A 180 -9.01 18.64 6.21
CA PHE A 180 -8.90 18.63 7.65
C PHE A 180 -7.56 19.25 8.04
N LYS A 181 -7.61 20.37 8.75
CA LYS A 181 -6.42 20.94 9.37
C LYS A 181 -6.27 20.36 10.77
N VAL A 182 -5.16 19.67 11.03
CA VAL A 182 -4.86 19.04 12.32
C VAL A 182 -3.64 19.69 12.95
N GLY A 183 -3.74 19.99 14.24
CA GLY A 183 -2.64 20.46 15.06
C GLY A 183 -2.09 19.34 15.95
N VAL A 184 -0.78 19.29 16.09
CA VAL A 184 -0.04 18.46 17.04
C VAL A 184 0.31 19.31 18.25
N PHE A 185 0.01 18.80 19.45
CA PHE A 185 0.29 19.42 20.73
C PHE A 185 1.17 18.47 21.54
N VAL A 186 2.23 18.99 22.11
CA VAL A 186 3.11 18.28 23.05
C VAL A 186 3.11 19.04 24.37
N ASP A 187 2.83 18.36 25.47
CA ASP A 187 2.66 18.95 26.79
C ASP A 187 1.69 20.14 26.82
N GLY A 188 0.65 20.07 25.97
CA GLY A 188 -0.38 21.12 25.84
C GLY A 188 0.00 22.27 24.91
N GLU A 189 1.26 22.40 24.48
CA GLU A 189 1.74 23.41 23.54
C GLU A 189 1.58 22.96 22.11
N LYS A 190 1.10 23.83 21.22
CA LYS A 190 0.96 23.56 19.79
C LYS A 190 2.32 23.63 19.12
N ILE A 191 2.85 22.49 18.66
CA ILE A 191 4.14 22.40 17.98
C ILE A 191 4.03 22.63 16.48
N ALA A 192 3.07 21.97 15.83
CA ALA A 192 2.91 22.05 14.39
C ALA A 192 1.46 21.83 13.96
N ALA A 193 1.17 22.09 12.69
CA ALA A 193 -0.09 21.73 12.06
C ALA A 193 0.14 21.41 10.59
N ALA A 194 -0.77 20.61 10.03
CA ALA A 194 -0.87 20.34 8.60
C ALA A 194 -2.31 20.13 8.21
N ASP A 195 -2.59 20.16 6.90
CA ASP A 195 -3.91 19.88 6.37
C ASP A 195 -3.85 18.89 5.20
N ASP A 196 -4.86 18.03 5.13
CA ASP A 196 -4.99 17.03 4.07
C ASP A 196 -6.47 16.68 3.83
N TYR A 197 -6.75 15.89 2.80
CA TYR A 197 -8.08 15.43 2.40
C TYR A 197 -8.74 14.48 3.42
N ASN A 198 -7.98 13.88 4.31
CA ASN A 198 -8.52 13.08 5.42
C ASN A 198 -7.73 13.33 6.71
N LYS A 199 -8.39 13.06 7.85
CA LYS A 199 -7.83 13.30 9.17
C LYS A 199 -6.52 12.54 9.40
N LYS A 200 -6.44 11.26 8.97
CA LYS A 200 -5.26 10.39 9.18
C LYS A 200 -4.02 10.93 8.44
N SER A 201 -4.17 11.34 7.20
CA SER A 201 -3.07 11.94 6.43
C SER A 201 -2.65 13.28 7.03
N ALA A 202 -3.61 14.12 7.45
CA ALA A 202 -3.30 15.39 8.12
C ALA A 202 -2.53 15.18 9.43
N GLU A 203 -2.87 14.15 10.22
CA GLU A 203 -2.13 13.77 11.44
C GLU A 203 -0.71 13.34 11.12
N GLN A 204 -0.47 12.56 10.05
CA GLN A 204 0.87 12.15 9.62
C GLN A 204 1.72 13.36 9.21
N SER A 205 1.20 14.22 8.34
CA SER A 205 1.90 15.43 7.89
C SER A 205 2.17 16.42 9.03
N ALA A 206 1.23 16.55 9.97
CA ALA A 206 1.42 17.39 11.15
C ALA A 206 2.50 16.82 12.08
N SER A 207 2.58 15.49 12.21
CA SER A 207 3.62 14.81 12.98
C SER A 207 5.00 14.97 12.34
N GLU A 208 5.10 14.84 11.01
CA GLU A 208 6.33 15.12 10.28
C GLU A 208 6.85 16.54 10.54
N ASN A 209 5.94 17.51 10.46
CA ASN A 209 6.29 18.90 10.75
C ASN A 209 6.73 19.09 12.21
N ALA A 210 6.05 18.43 13.17
CA ALA A 210 6.41 18.51 14.59
C ALA A 210 7.80 17.92 14.86
N ILE A 211 8.12 16.76 14.27
CA ILE A 211 9.43 16.13 14.34
C ILE A 211 10.54 17.09 13.85
N LYS A 212 10.31 17.75 12.71
CA LYS A 212 11.23 18.74 12.14
C LYS A 212 11.41 19.95 13.04
N VAL A 213 10.31 20.52 13.55
CA VAL A 213 10.34 21.70 14.46
C VAL A 213 11.04 21.39 15.76
N MET A 214 10.83 20.20 16.32
CA MET A 214 11.44 19.78 17.59
C MET A 214 12.90 19.29 17.41
N GLY A 215 13.41 19.21 16.18
CA GLY A 215 14.76 18.71 15.91
C GLY A 215 14.97 17.26 16.32
N ILE A 216 13.90 16.44 16.28
CA ILE A 216 13.96 15.03 16.67
C ILE A 216 14.70 14.26 15.59
N ASN A 217 15.89 13.75 15.93
CA ASN A 217 16.60 12.80 15.07
C ASN A 217 15.96 11.42 15.26
N ILE A 218 15.22 11.00 14.26
CA ILE A 218 14.67 9.64 14.21
C ILE A 218 15.74 8.75 13.60
N THR A 219 16.69 8.34 14.42
CA THR A 219 17.59 7.24 14.08
C THR A 219 16.78 5.96 14.19
N THR A 220 16.64 5.23 13.09
CA THR A 220 16.31 3.80 13.15
C THR A 220 17.36 3.18 14.05
N GLU A 221 16.97 2.75 15.25
CA GLU A 221 17.86 2.01 16.12
C GLU A 221 18.35 0.78 15.34
N GLU A 222 19.62 0.79 15.00
CA GLU A 222 20.33 -0.41 14.61
C GLU A 222 20.23 -1.34 15.81
N THR A 223 19.50 -2.42 15.67
CA THR A 223 19.47 -3.51 16.64
C THR A 223 20.85 -4.13 16.68
N GLU A 224 21.59 -3.84 17.77
CA GLU A 224 22.73 -4.67 18.18
C GLU A 224 22.29 -6.12 18.44
#